data_cdb4d475a099528f79cd8531a3b401e2
#
_entry.id   cdb4d475a099528f79cd8531a3b401e2
#
_cell.length_a   1.000
_cell.length_b   1.000
_cell.length_c   1.000
_cell.angle_alpha   90.00
_cell.angle_beta   90.00
_cell.angle_gamma   90.00
#
_symmetry.space_group_name_H-M   'P 1'
#
loop_
_entity.id
_entity.type
_entity.pdbx_description
1 polymer ?
#
loop_
_entity_poly.entity_id
_entity_poly.type
_entity_poly.pdbx_seq_one_letter_code
_entity_poly.pdbx_strand_id
1 'polypeptide(L)'
;MATIKDIAKGAGVSIATVSRVLNLDETLNVSEETRKKVMEIAEELNYVPVKERKNKIKNYTIGIVYWYTEIQELNDPYFLSIRMAVEKKCNEEKIKFKPIDFQKIINEGTREYRDLDGILAIGIFEEEEISLMEKLSKNIIFVDSSPEEWKYDSVVVDFKYGVNICLDYLTS
;
A
#
# COMPACT_ATOMS: atom_id res chain seq x y z
N MET A 1 24.02 -2.85 -13.63
CA MET A 1 22.77 -3.20 -12.94
C MET A 1 22.92 -4.63 -12.45
N ALA A 2 22.82 -4.88 -11.16
CA ALA A 2 23.02 -6.21 -10.59
C ALA A 2 21.98 -7.21 -11.10
N THR A 3 22.40 -8.45 -11.27
CA THR A 3 21.56 -9.55 -11.78
C THR A 3 21.43 -10.64 -10.71
N ILE A 4 20.40 -11.48 -10.84
CA ILE A 4 20.24 -12.66 -9.97
C ILE A 4 21.45 -13.61 -10.03
N LYS A 5 22.20 -13.60 -11.16
CA LYS A 5 23.42 -14.36 -11.31
C LYS A 5 24.56 -13.84 -10.42
N ASP A 6 24.62 -12.52 -10.25
CA ASP A 6 25.64 -11.89 -9.40
C ASP A 6 25.41 -12.23 -7.93
N ILE A 7 24.15 -12.25 -7.49
CA ILE A 7 23.76 -12.69 -6.14
C ILE A 7 24.09 -14.18 -5.95
N ALA A 8 23.74 -15.03 -6.93
CA ALA A 8 24.02 -16.47 -6.87
C ALA A 8 25.53 -16.74 -6.73
N LYS A 9 26.35 -16.00 -7.47
CA LYS A 9 27.82 -16.09 -7.38
C LYS A 9 28.34 -15.63 -6.01
N GLY A 10 27.84 -14.49 -5.50
CA GLY A 10 28.24 -13.96 -4.19
C GLY A 10 27.83 -14.86 -3.01
N ALA A 11 26.64 -15.42 -3.07
CA ALA A 11 26.11 -16.30 -2.04
C ALA A 11 26.62 -17.75 -2.11
N GLY A 12 27.19 -18.17 -3.27
CA GLY A 12 27.65 -19.53 -3.49
C GLY A 12 26.48 -20.55 -3.67
N VAL A 13 25.34 -20.10 -4.18
CA VAL A 13 24.14 -20.93 -4.37
C VAL A 13 23.64 -20.89 -5.81
N SER A 14 22.67 -21.76 -6.13
CA SER A 14 22.07 -21.76 -7.47
C SER A 14 21.18 -20.53 -7.72
N ILE A 15 21.00 -20.14 -8.98
CA ILE A 15 20.06 -19.07 -9.37
C ILE A 15 18.64 -19.40 -8.93
N ALA A 16 18.24 -20.68 -8.98
CA ALA A 16 16.94 -21.14 -8.53
C ALA A 16 16.75 -20.93 -7.01
N THR A 17 17.80 -21.21 -6.22
CA THR A 17 17.80 -20.95 -4.77
C THR A 17 17.63 -19.47 -4.47
N VAL A 18 18.41 -18.60 -5.13
CA VAL A 18 18.28 -17.15 -4.98
C VAL A 18 16.87 -16.67 -5.34
N SER A 19 16.34 -17.14 -6.47
CA SER A 19 14.98 -16.76 -6.90
C SER A 19 13.92 -17.13 -5.88
N ARG A 20 13.98 -18.32 -5.29
CA ARG A 20 13.03 -18.77 -4.29
C ARG A 20 13.18 -18.03 -2.96
N VAL A 21 14.41 -17.74 -2.52
CA VAL A 21 14.68 -16.94 -1.32
C VAL A 21 14.11 -15.54 -1.47
N LEU A 22 14.38 -14.86 -2.60
CA LEU A 22 13.90 -13.50 -2.85
C LEU A 22 12.37 -13.42 -3.03
N ASN A 23 11.71 -14.53 -3.39
CA ASN A 23 10.24 -14.61 -3.43
C ASN A 23 9.63 -15.10 -2.11
N LEU A 24 10.40 -15.17 -1.02
CA LEU A 24 9.95 -15.59 0.32
C LEU A 24 9.29 -16.98 0.33
N ASP A 25 9.80 -17.90 -0.51
CA ASP A 25 9.27 -19.26 -0.60
C ASP A 25 9.62 -20.07 0.65
N GLU A 26 8.62 -20.27 1.51
CA GLU A 26 8.76 -21.01 2.78
C GLU A 26 8.98 -22.51 2.56
N THR A 27 8.60 -23.04 1.40
CA THR A 27 8.79 -24.48 1.06
C THR A 27 10.22 -24.82 0.69
N LEU A 28 11.09 -23.78 0.52
CA LEU A 28 12.49 -23.97 0.19
C LEU A 28 13.29 -24.41 1.43
N ASN A 29 13.80 -25.62 1.39
CA ASN A 29 14.67 -26.15 2.44
C ASN A 29 16.12 -25.68 2.25
N VAL A 30 16.44 -24.53 2.84
CA VAL A 30 17.81 -23.95 2.95
C VAL A 30 18.02 -23.47 4.36
N SER A 31 19.30 -23.43 4.80
CA SER A 31 19.63 -22.92 6.12
C SER A 31 19.28 -21.43 6.25
N GLU A 32 18.93 -20.99 7.45
CA GLU A 32 18.70 -19.58 7.76
C GLU A 32 19.92 -18.70 7.41
N GLU A 33 21.12 -19.22 7.63
CA GLU A 33 22.38 -18.56 7.26
C GLU A 33 22.47 -18.31 5.76
N THR A 34 22.10 -19.31 4.94
CA THR A 34 22.06 -19.15 3.48
C THR A 34 21.00 -18.14 3.06
N ARG A 35 19.82 -18.16 3.68
CA ARG A 35 18.74 -17.21 3.40
C ARG A 35 19.18 -15.78 3.71
N LYS A 36 19.76 -15.56 4.89
CA LYS A 36 20.29 -14.28 5.31
C LYS A 36 21.37 -13.76 4.37
N LYS A 37 22.36 -14.60 4.03
CA LYS A 37 23.46 -14.25 3.09
C LYS A 37 22.95 -13.82 1.72
N VAL A 38 21.94 -14.49 1.18
CA VAL A 38 21.33 -14.12 -0.10
C VAL A 38 20.66 -12.75 -0.02
N MET A 39 19.96 -12.45 1.07
CA MET A 39 19.29 -11.16 1.28
C MET A 39 20.30 -10.01 1.44
N GLU A 40 21.35 -10.21 2.26
CA GLU A 40 22.42 -9.21 2.46
C GLU A 40 23.10 -8.85 1.13
N ILE A 41 23.48 -9.85 0.32
CA ILE A 41 24.12 -9.60 -0.98
C ILE A 41 23.13 -8.91 -1.94
N ALA A 42 21.84 -9.26 -1.92
CA ALA A 42 20.85 -8.59 -2.75
C ALA A 42 20.71 -7.11 -2.39
N GLU A 43 20.76 -6.78 -1.10
CA GLU A 43 20.72 -5.41 -0.58
C GLU A 43 22.00 -4.63 -0.94
N GLU A 44 23.18 -5.19 -0.70
CA GLU A 44 24.48 -4.59 -1.06
C GLU A 44 24.56 -4.24 -2.55
N LEU A 45 24.04 -5.15 -3.39
CA LEU A 45 24.04 -4.95 -4.85
C LEU A 45 22.87 -4.08 -5.33
N ASN A 46 22.03 -3.55 -4.44
CA ASN A 46 20.79 -2.84 -4.78
C ASN A 46 19.96 -3.59 -5.84
N TYR A 47 19.82 -4.90 -5.66
CA TYR A 47 19.11 -5.74 -6.62
C TYR A 47 17.61 -5.58 -6.45
N VAL A 48 16.95 -5.26 -7.56
CA VAL A 48 15.47 -5.21 -7.62
C VAL A 48 14.97 -6.40 -8.43
N PRO A 49 14.12 -7.28 -7.87
CA PRO A 49 13.54 -8.41 -8.59
C PRO A 49 12.86 -8.01 -9.91
N VAL A 50 12.93 -8.86 -10.93
CA VAL A 50 12.34 -8.57 -12.26
C VAL A 50 10.84 -8.34 -12.17
N LYS A 51 10.15 -8.98 -11.21
CA LYS A 51 8.73 -8.80 -10.95
C LYS A 51 8.42 -7.38 -10.46
N GLU A 52 9.25 -6.83 -9.58
CA GLU A 52 9.13 -5.45 -9.09
C GLU A 52 9.55 -4.43 -10.15
N ARG A 53 10.54 -4.76 -11.01
CA ARG A 53 10.90 -3.90 -12.15
C ARG A 53 9.77 -3.78 -13.17
N LYS A 54 9.03 -4.87 -13.43
CA LYS A 54 7.84 -4.85 -14.29
C LYS A 54 6.69 -4.06 -13.66
N ASN A 55 6.56 -4.08 -12.34
CA ASN A 55 5.57 -3.28 -11.62
C ASN A 55 5.89 -1.77 -11.66
N LYS A 56 7.17 -1.38 -11.67
CA LYS A 56 7.56 0.04 -11.87
C LYS A 56 7.17 0.63 -13.24
N ILE A 57 6.78 -0.20 -14.21
CA ILE A 57 6.36 0.24 -15.57
C ILE A 57 4.82 0.22 -15.71
N LYS A 58 4.09 -0.39 -14.77
CA LYS A 58 2.63 -0.34 -14.80
C LYS A 58 2.17 1.06 -14.41
N ASN A 59 1.49 1.73 -15.34
CA ASN A 59 0.77 2.98 -15.05
C ASN A 59 -0.48 2.64 -14.22
N TYR A 60 -0.30 2.53 -12.89
CA TYR A 60 -1.44 2.34 -12.01
C TYR A 60 -2.33 3.57 -12.00
N THR A 61 -3.64 3.33 -11.95
CA THR A 61 -4.64 4.36 -11.73
C THR A 61 -5.44 3.99 -10.49
N ILE A 62 -5.39 4.81 -9.45
CA ILE A 62 -6.15 4.60 -8.22
C ILE A 62 -7.29 5.60 -8.10
N GLY A 63 -8.39 5.16 -7.52
CA GLY A 63 -9.44 6.05 -7.04
C GLY A 63 -9.11 6.54 -5.64
N ILE A 64 -9.35 7.81 -5.35
CA ILE A 64 -9.26 8.32 -3.98
C ILE A 64 -10.64 8.80 -3.56
N VAL A 65 -11.12 8.28 -2.44
CA VAL A 65 -12.38 8.70 -1.83
C VAL A 65 -12.06 9.46 -0.55
N TYR A 66 -12.67 10.61 -0.40
CA TYR A 66 -12.59 11.42 0.81
C TYR A 66 -13.95 11.40 1.51
N TRP A 67 -13.96 11.06 2.80
CA TRP A 67 -15.16 11.10 3.64
C TRP A 67 -15.66 12.53 3.89
N TYR A 68 -14.75 13.50 3.82
CA TYR A 68 -15.00 14.91 4.17
C TYR A 68 -15.16 15.78 2.93
N THR A 69 -15.88 16.89 3.10
CA THR A 69 -16.03 17.93 2.08
C THR A 69 -14.85 18.91 2.09
N GLU A 70 -14.66 19.65 0.99
CA GLU A 70 -13.63 20.70 0.92
C GLU A 70 -13.73 21.74 2.05
N ILE A 71 -14.96 22.07 2.50
CA ILE A 71 -15.19 23.00 3.60
C ILE A 71 -14.73 22.41 4.93
N GLN A 72 -14.95 21.13 5.16
CA GLN A 72 -14.48 20.44 6.37
C GLN A 72 -12.97 20.34 6.38
N GLU A 73 -12.35 20.06 5.24
CA GLU A 73 -10.90 20.01 5.09
C GLU A 73 -10.23 21.35 5.42
N LEU A 74 -10.81 22.46 5.00
CA LEU A 74 -10.30 23.80 5.33
C LEU A 74 -10.28 24.09 6.83
N ASN A 75 -11.18 23.45 7.59
CA ASN A 75 -11.29 23.63 9.03
C ASN A 75 -10.50 22.59 9.83
N ASP A 76 -10.04 21.50 9.20
CA ASP A 76 -9.26 20.44 9.85
C ASP A 76 -7.97 20.12 9.06
N PRO A 77 -6.82 20.64 9.52
CA PRO A 77 -5.55 20.41 8.85
C PRO A 77 -5.08 18.95 8.86
N TYR A 78 -5.68 18.08 9.68
CA TYR A 78 -5.33 16.67 9.74
C TYR A 78 -5.61 15.97 8.41
N PHE A 79 -6.84 16.03 7.91
CA PHE A 79 -7.21 15.41 6.63
C PHE A 79 -6.51 16.06 5.44
N LEU A 80 -6.33 17.39 5.47
CA LEU A 80 -5.54 18.10 4.47
C LEU A 80 -4.10 17.54 4.39
N SER A 81 -3.46 17.28 5.53
CA SER A 81 -2.10 16.73 5.57
C SER A 81 -2.01 15.32 4.98
N ILE A 82 -3.01 14.47 5.25
CA ILE A 82 -3.11 13.13 4.67
C ILE A 82 -3.27 13.22 3.15
N ARG A 83 -4.19 14.04 2.66
CA ARG A 83 -4.42 14.22 1.23
C ARG A 83 -3.14 14.68 0.52
N MET A 84 -2.50 15.73 1.02
CA MET A 84 -1.27 16.26 0.43
C MET A 84 -0.16 15.20 0.40
N ALA A 85 -0.01 14.41 1.46
CA ALA A 85 0.99 13.34 1.52
C ALA A 85 0.71 12.23 0.48
N VAL A 86 -0.55 11.82 0.34
CA VAL A 86 -0.98 10.82 -0.64
C VAL A 86 -0.76 11.32 -2.06
N GLU A 87 -1.23 12.52 -2.40
CA GLU A 87 -1.08 13.10 -3.74
C GLU A 87 0.39 13.29 -4.11
N LYS A 88 1.21 13.79 -3.16
CA LYS A 88 2.66 13.90 -3.33
C LYS A 88 3.29 12.55 -3.63
N LYS A 89 2.94 11.51 -2.86
CA LYS A 89 3.48 10.17 -3.05
C LYS A 89 3.06 9.55 -4.38
N CYS A 90 1.81 9.73 -4.78
CA CYS A 90 1.33 9.30 -6.10
C CYS A 90 2.12 9.95 -7.24
N ASN A 91 2.40 11.25 -7.14
CA ASN A 91 3.20 11.98 -8.14
C ASN A 91 4.66 11.48 -8.19
N GLU A 92 5.30 11.27 -7.04
CA GLU A 92 6.66 10.72 -6.95
C GLU A 92 6.79 9.34 -7.60
N GLU A 93 5.81 8.46 -7.34
CA GLU A 93 5.77 7.09 -7.86
C GLU A 93 5.13 7.00 -9.26
N LYS A 94 4.70 8.11 -9.85
CA LYS A 94 4.02 8.19 -11.16
C LYS A 94 2.74 7.34 -11.21
N ILE A 95 2.01 7.28 -10.10
CA ILE A 95 0.70 6.67 -9.99
C ILE A 95 -0.34 7.72 -10.39
N LYS A 96 -1.20 7.40 -11.35
CA LYS A 96 -2.35 8.26 -11.67
C LYS A 96 -3.42 8.09 -10.62
N PHE A 97 -4.05 9.20 -10.22
CA PHE A 97 -5.18 9.12 -9.30
C PHE A 97 -6.37 9.94 -9.80
N LYS A 98 -7.57 9.52 -9.39
CA LYS A 98 -8.83 10.18 -9.69
C LYS A 98 -9.64 10.29 -8.40
N PRO A 99 -10.16 11.48 -8.06
CA PRO A 99 -11.12 11.58 -6.97
C PRO A 99 -12.40 10.81 -7.35
N ILE A 100 -12.98 10.09 -6.41
CA ILE A 100 -14.25 9.39 -6.57
C ILE A 100 -15.33 10.21 -5.91
N ASP A 101 -16.35 10.55 -6.67
CA ASP A 101 -17.55 11.25 -6.22
C ASP A 101 -18.75 10.28 -6.26
N PHE A 102 -19.27 9.92 -5.08
CA PHE A 102 -20.41 9.02 -4.97
C PHE A 102 -21.68 9.58 -5.58
N GLN A 103 -21.92 10.88 -5.50
CA GLN A 103 -23.08 11.49 -6.13
C GLN A 103 -23.03 11.36 -7.65
N LYS A 104 -21.85 11.52 -8.22
CA LYS A 104 -21.63 11.30 -9.65
C LYS A 104 -21.84 9.84 -10.03
N ILE A 105 -21.39 8.89 -9.22
CA ILE A 105 -21.62 7.46 -9.46
C ILE A 105 -23.12 7.13 -9.44
N ILE A 106 -23.87 7.67 -8.49
CA ILE A 106 -25.31 7.44 -8.38
C ILE A 106 -26.06 7.99 -9.59
N ASN A 107 -25.69 9.17 -10.06
CA ASN A 107 -26.37 9.86 -11.17
C ASN A 107 -25.96 9.37 -12.56
N GLU A 108 -24.68 9.08 -12.78
CA GLU A 108 -24.07 8.82 -14.09
C GLU A 108 -23.54 7.38 -14.23
N GLY A 109 -23.51 6.63 -13.15
CA GLY A 109 -22.97 5.26 -13.09
C GLY A 109 -21.45 5.19 -12.98
N THR A 110 -20.95 3.97 -13.04
CA THR A 110 -19.55 3.64 -12.75
C THR A 110 -18.60 3.77 -13.95
N ARG A 111 -19.08 4.23 -15.11
CA ARG A 111 -18.33 4.17 -16.38
C ARG A 111 -16.96 4.85 -16.32
N GLU A 112 -16.87 5.98 -15.63
CA GLU A 112 -15.63 6.78 -15.51
C GLU A 112 -14.55 6.09 -14.66
N TYR A 113 -14.96 5.17 -13.79
CA TYR A 113 -14.11 4.53 -12.79
C TYR A 113 -13.75 3.07 -13.12
N ARG A 114 -14.00 2.60 -14.36
CA ARG A 114 -13.79 1.19 -14.76
C ARG A 114 -12.33 0.75 -14.79
N ASP A 115 -11.42 1.69 -14.94
CA ASP A 115 -9.98 1.42 -15.13
C ASP A 115 -9.18 1.60 -13.84
N LEU A 116 -9.82 1.54 -12.68
CA LEU A 116 -9.13 1.66 -11.39
C LEU A 116 -8.46 0.33 -11.02
N ASP A 117 -7.16 0.39 -10.75
CA ASP A 117 -6.39 -0.73 -10.19
C ASP A 117 -6.66 -0.93 -8.69
N GLY A 118 -7.05 0.14 -7.98
CA GLY A 118 -7.39 0.11 -6.57
C GLY A 118 -8.05 1.40 -6.10
N ILE A 119 -8.53 1.38 -4.85
CA ILE A 119 -9.17 2.53 -4.18
C ILE A 119 -8.45 2.78 -2.86
N LEU A 120 -8.17 4.04 -2.59
CA LEU A 120 -7.75 4.54 -1.29
C LEU A 120 -8.89 5.34 -0.68
N ALA A 121 -9.48 4.83 0.40
CA ALA A 121 -10.61 5.42 1.10
C ALA A 121 -10.12 6.11 2.38
N ILE A 122 -10.22 7.44 2.46
CA ILE A 122 -9.67 8.25 3.56
C ILE A 122 -10.82 8.77 4.43
N GLY A 123 -10.88 8.29 5.67
CA GLY A 123 -11.92 8.61 6.65
C GLY A 123 -12.86 7.46 6.95
N ILE A 124 -14.09 7.77 7.40
CA ILE A 124 -15.09 6.80 7.85
C ILE A 124 -16.21 6.74 6.82
N PHE A 125 -16.61 5.53 6.42
CA PHE A 125 -17.62 5.31 5.37
C PHE A 125 -18.73 4.40 5.88
N GLU A 126 -19.95 4.65 5.40
CA GLU A 126 -21.11 3.82 5.66
C GLU A 126 -21.11 2.56 4.75
N GLU A 127 -21.87 1.53 5.14
CA GLU A 127 -21.91 0.25 4.40
C GLU A 127 -22.32 0.41 2.93
N GLU A 128 -23.23 1.33 2.63
CA GLU A 128 -23.67 1.64 1.28
C GLU A 128 -22.55 2.23 0.42
N GLU A 129 -21.72 3.09 1.00
CA GLU A 129 -20.57 3.71 0.32
C GLU A 129 -19.49 2.67 0.07
N ILE A 130 -19.21 1.80 1.05
CA ILE A 130 -18.27 0.68 0.91
C ILE A 130 -18.74 -0.26 -0.20
N SER A 131 -20.03 -0.60 -0.23
CA SER A 131 -20.64 -1.42 -1.28
C SER A 131 -20.53 -0.78 -2.67
N LEU A 132 -20.55 0.55 -2.79
CA LEU A 132 -20.28 1.25 -4.05
C LEU A 132 -18.82 1.14 -4.46
N MET A 133 -17.88 1.30 -3.51
CA MET A 133 -16.45 1.13 -3.78
C MET A 133 -16.12 -0.29 -4.27
N GLU A 134 -16.74 -1.32 -3.68
CA GLU A 134 -16.55 -2.72 -4.09
C GLU A 134 -16.99 -3.00 -5.54
N LYS A 135 -17.96 -2.26 -6.05
CA LYS A 135 -18.37 -2.36 -7.45
C LYS A 135 -17.35 -1.74 -8.41
N LEU A 136 -16.48 -0.86 -7.92
CA LEU A 136 -15.46 -0.19 -8.72
C LEU A 136 -14.14 -0.95 -8.72
N SER A 137 -13.71 -1.47 -7.56
CA SER A 137 -12.48 -2.24 -7.41
C SER A 137 -12.57 -3.24 -6.26
N LYS A 138 -11.88 -4.37 -6.40
CA LYS A 138 -11.70 -5.34 -5.31
C LYS A 138 -10.53 -4.98 -4.39
N ASN A 139 -9.65 -4.08 -4.82
CA ASN A 139 -8.49 -3.65 -4.07
C ASN A 139 -8.84 -2.33 -3.39
N ILE A 140 -9.26 -2.38 -2.14
CA ILE A 140 -9.62 -1.20 -1.34
C ILE A 140 -8.71 -1.18 -0.10
N ILE A 141 -8.10 -0.03 0.16
CA ILE A 141 -7.33 0.23 1.37
C ILE A 141 -7.98 1.40 2.09
N PHE A 142 -8.24 1.23 3.38
CA PHE A 142 -8.78 2.29 4.23
C PHE A 142 -7.65 3.03 4.96
N VAL A 143 -7.82 4.34 5.11
CA VAL A 143 -6.91 5.21 5.87
C VAL A 143 -7.74 5.92 6.92
N ASP A 144 -7.26 5.89 8.16
CA ASP A 144 -7.91 6.46 9.35
C ASP A 144 -9.18 5.72 9.81
N SER A 145 -9.49 4.60 9.19
CA SER A 145 -10.57 3.70 9.60
C SER A 145 -10.25 2.25 9.25
N SER A 146 -10.92 1.30 9.91
CA SER A 146 -10.83 -0.13 9.63
C SER A 146 -12.23 -0.75 9.78
N PRO A 147 -13.09 -0.70 8.75
CA PRO A 147 -14.48 -1.14 8.85
C PRO A 147 -14.61 -2.66 9.07
N GLU A 148 -13.79 -3.46 8.41
CA GLU A 148 -13.75 -4.94 8.54
C GLU A 148 -12.30 -5.42 8.50
N GLU A 149 -11.67 -5.64 9.67
CA GLU A 149 -10.24 -6.00 9.82
C GLU A 149 -9.79 -7.21 9.00
N TRP A 150 -10.69 -8.17 8.74
CA TRP A 150 -10.37 -9.39 8.03
C TRP A 150 -10.63 -9.33 6.52
N LYS A 151 -11.24 -8.26 6.06
CA LYS A 151 -11.66 -8.13 4.67
C LYS A 151 -10.84 -7.10 3.90
N TYR A 152 -10.45 -6.01 4.57
CA TYR A 152 -9.74 -4.90 3.94
C TYR A 152 -8.43 -4.59 4.64
N ASP A 153 -7.44 -4.21 3.85
CA ASP A 153 -6.24 -3.59 4.39
C ASP A 153 -6.55 -2.18 4.90
N SER A 154 -5.95 -1.80 6.02
CA SER A 154 -6.13 -0.47 6.60
C SER A 154 -4.86 0.10 7.20
N VAL A 155 -4.76 1.41 7.20
CA VAL A 155 -3.72 2.20 7.88
C VAL A 155 -4.39 3.07 8.92
N VAL A 156 -4.20 2.71 10.19
CA VAL A 156 -4.83 3.40 11.33
C VAL A 156 -3.79 3.79 12.37
N VAL A 157 -4.11 4.81 13.17
CA VAL A 157 -3.28 5.22 14.32
C VAL A 157 -3.66 4.36 15.52
N ASP A 158 -2.65 3.78 16.19
CA ASP A 158 -2.86 3.07 17.46
C ASP A 158 -2.92 4.08 18.63
N PHE A 159 -4.08 4.70 18.81
CA PHE A 159 -4.33 5.64 19.90
C PHE A 159 -4.18 4.98 21.27
N LYS A 160 -4.59 3.72 21.42
CA LYS A 160 -4.51 2.99 22.69
C LYS A 160 -3.06 2.83 23.13
N TYR A 161 -2.20 2.44 22.20
CA TYR A 161 -0.75 2.33 22.46
C TYR A 161 -0.15 3.70 22.81
N GLY A 162 -0.48 4.73 22.04
CA GLY A 162 -0.01 6.10 22.30
C GLY A 162 -0.41 6.62 23.67
N VAL A 163 -1.69 6.44 24.08
CA VAL A 163 -2.19 6.84 25.41
C VAL A 163 -1.48 6.06 26.51
N ASN A 164 -1.28 4.75 26.37
CA ASN A 164 -0.58 3.94 27.36
C ASN A 164 0.84 4.42 27.60
N ILE A 165 1.61 4.70 26.54
CA ILE A 165 2.98 5.26 26.64
C ILE A 165 2.95 6.60 27.43
N CYS A 166 2.00 7.48 27.13
CA CYS A 166 1.88 8.76 27.82
C CYS A 166 1.58 8.56 29.32
N LEU A 167 0.67 7.64 29.65
CA LEU A 167 0.33 7.33 31.06
C LEU A 167 1.51 6.73 31.81
N ASP A 168 2.23 5.78 31.21
CA ASP A 168 3.42 5.17 31.80
C ASP A 168 4.50 6.23 32.09
N TYR A 169 4.71 7.17 31.16
CA TYR A 169 5.65 8.28 31.34
C TYR A 169 5.24 9.22 32.48
N LEU A 170 3.94 9.51 32.60
CA LEU A 170 3.43 10.43 33.64
C LEU A 170 3.38 9.80 35.04
N THR A 171 3.40 8.46 35.13
CA THR A 171 3.29 7.72 36.38
C THR A 171 4.60 7.10 36.86
N SER A 172 5.67 7.21 36.08
CA SER A 172 7.05 6.78 36.40
C SER A 172 7.80 7.87 37.16
#